data_0ad8b4162cff9bbd028ef91c273d2e99
#
_entry.id   0ad8b4162cff9bbd028ef91c273d2e99
#
_cell.length_a   1.000
_cell.length_b   1.000
_cell.length_c   1.000
_cell.angle_alpha   90.00
_cell.angle_beta   90.00
_cell.angle_gamma   90.00
#
_symmetry.space_group_name_H-M   'P 1'
#
loop_
_entity.id
_entity.type
_entity.pdbx_description
1 polymer ?
#
loop_
_entity_poly.entity_id
_entity_poly.type
_entity_poly.pdbx_seq_one_letter_code
_entity_poly.pdbx_strand_id
1 'polypeptide(L)'
;MGLNVGLLRESFELVLEREPNLTHRFYGILFSRYPQVRPLFGRNSREHQEKMLAEALVAVIDRLEDASWLEEKLMAMGAKHVDYGVTDEMYPWVADALISAMAEVAGADWSPAHRQAWSDALGAIASLMQRGAREHGAGRPDAARAAGHAAGGVIPPSP
;
A
#
# COMPACT_ATOMS: atom_id res chain seq x y z
N MET A 1 9.05 -5.29 18.69
CA MET A 1 7.65 -5.67 18.92
C MET A 1 7.06 -6.27 17.68
N GLY A 2 6.55 -7.47 17.80
CA GLY A 2 5.93 -8.17 16.68
C GLY A 2 4.57 -7.61 16.33
N LEU A 3 4.13 -7.87 15.11
CA LEU A 3 2.79 -7.52 14.67
C LEU A 3 1.77 -8.46 15.34
N ASN A 4 0.56 -7.96 15.53
CA ASN A 4 -0.54 -8.77 16.04
C ASN A 4 -1.17 -9.56 14.88
N VAL A 5 -0.51 -10.65 14.49
CA VAL A 5 -0.87 -11.45 13.32
C VAL A 5 -2.30 -12.00 13.42
N GLY A 6 -2.67 -12.51 14.58
CA GLY A 6 -4.02 -13.05 14.79
C GLY A 6 -5.10 -12.02 14.55
N LEU A 7 -4.93 -10.83 15.10
CA LEU A 7 -5.91 -9.76 14.95
C LEU A 7 -5.98 -9.25 13.50
N LEU A 8 -4.82 -9.15 12.84
CA LEU A 8 -4.76 -8.74 11.43
C LEU A 8 -5.50 -9.74 10.54
N ARG A 9 -5.23 -11.04 10.70
CA ARG A 9 -5.88 -12.08 9.90
C ARG A 9 -7.37 -12.15 10.15
N GLU A 10 -7.77 -12.15 11.40
CA GLU A 10 -9.18 -12.22 11.78
C GLU A 10 -9.97 -11.04 11.22
N SER A 11 -9.46 -9.82 11.38
CA SER A 11 -10.15 -8.64 10.90
C SER A 11 -10.17 -8.57 9.38
N PHE A 12 -9.10 -8.99 8.71
CA PHE A 12 -9.06 -9.02 7.25
C PHE A 12 -10.08 -10.01 6.69
N GLU A 13 -10.17 -11.20 7.27
CA GLU A 13 -11.17 -12.19 6.87
C GLU A 13 -12.59 -11.67 7.06
N LEU A 14 -12.87 -11.05 8.21
CA LEU A 14 -14.17 -10.47 8.51
C LEU A 14 -14.56 -9.40 7.47
N VAL A 15 -13.63 -8.53 7.17
CA VAL A 15 -13.88 -7.44 6.21
C VAL A 15 -14.12 -7.98 4.81
N LEU A 16 -13.31 -8.94 4.35
CA LEU A 16 -13.49 -9.53 3.02
C LEU A 16 -14.77 -10.35 2.91
N GLU A 17 -15.19 -10.99 4.00
CA GLU A 17 -16.44 -11.71 4.03
C GLU A 17 -17.64 -10.76 3.84
N ARG A 18 -17.60 -9.60 4.48
CA ARG A 18 -18.66 -8.60 4.39
C ARG A 18 -18.60 -7.78 3.11
N GLU A 19 -17.40 -7.50 2.62
CA GLU A 19 -17.19 -6.69 1.42
C GLU A 19 -16.08 -7.29 0.57
N PRO A 20 -16.41 -8.24 -0.33
CA PRO A 20 -15.40 -8.82 -1.24
C PRO A 20 -14.72 -7.78 -2.13
N ASN A 21 -15.37 -6.64 -2.37
CA ASN A 21 -14.85 -5.54 -3.16
C ASN A 21 -14.21 -4.46 -2.29
N LEU A 22 -13.51 -4.85 -1.24
CA LEU A 22 -12.83 -3.91 -0.33
C LEU A 22 -11.93 -2.93 -1.08
N THR A 23 -11.19 -3.40 -2.07
CA THR A 23 -10.28 -2.55 -2.83
C THR A 23 -11.00 -1.50 -3.66
N HIS A 24 -12.21 -1.79 -4.13
CA HIS A 24 -13.03 -0.78 -4.79
C HIS A 24 -13.37 0.37 -3.82
N ARG A 25 -13.79 0.02 -2.62
CA ARG A 25 -14.08 1.00 -1.57
C ARG A 25 -12.82 1.80 -1.19
N PHE A 26 -11.70 1.10 -1.08
CA PHE A 26 -10.42 1.74 -0.79
C PHE A 26 -10.05 2.80 -1.81
N TYR A 27 -10.09 2.48 -3.10
CA TYR A 27 -9.76 3.45 -4.15
C TYR A 27 -10.73 4.62 -4.18
N GLY A 28 -12.01 4.38 -3.89
CA GLY A 28 -12.99 5.45 -3.76
C GLY A 28 -12.61 6.46 -2.70
N ILE A 29 -12.21 5.98 -1.54
CA ILE A 29 -11.78 6.83 -0.42
C ILE A 29 -10.46 7.53 -0.77
N LEU A 30 -9.50 6.80 -1.30
CA LEU A 30 -8.18 7.33 -1.66
C LEU A 30 -8.30 8.50 -2.62
N PHE A 31 -9.03 8.32 -3.71
CA PHE A 31 -9.18 9.36 -4.73
C PHE A 31 -10.04 10.52 -4.26
N SER A 32 -10.97 10.29 -3.33
CA SER A 32 -11.79 11.34 -2.75
C SER A 32 -10.99 12.23 -1.81
N ARG A 33 -10.19 11.62 -0.94
CA ARG A 33 -9.39 12.34 0.06
C ARG A 33 -8.08 12.89 -0.51
N TYR A 34 -7.47 12.16 -1.42
CA TYR A 34 -6.16 12.48 -1.98
C TYR A 34 -6.19 12.45 -3.51
N PRO A 35 -6.96 13.35 -4.13
CA PRO A 35 -7.12 13.33 -5.59
C PRO A 35 -5.81 13.52 -6.36
N GLN A 36 -4.79 14.07 -5.72
CA GLN A 36 -3.49 14.28 -6.33
C GLN A 36 -2.76 12.99 -6.69
N VAL A 37 -3.18 11.83 -6.14
CA VAL A 37 -2.55 10.55 -6.50
C VAL A 37 -3.19 9.92 -7.74
N ARG A 38 -4.36 10.41 -8.15
CA ARG A 38 -5.11 9.83 -9.26
C ARG A 38 -4.31 9.66 -10.56
N PRO A 39 -3.49 10.65 -10.97
CA PRO A 39 -2.69 10.50 -12.18
C PRO A 39 -1.72 9.33 -12.16
N LEU A 40 -1.32 8.84 -11.00
CA LEU A 40 -0.41 7.70 -10.88
C LEU A 40 -1.05 6.39 -11.33
N PHE A 41 -2.37 6.36 -11.48
CA PHE A 41 -3.16 5.17 -11.78
C PHE A 41 -3.80 5.24 -13.18
N GLY A 42 -3.25 6.06 -14.08
CA GLY A 42 -3.88 6.30 -15.39
C GLY A 42 -3.66 5.21 -16.42
N ARG A 43 -2.70 4.31 -16.24
CA ARG A 43 -2.33 3.33 -17.26
C ARG A 43 -3.22 2.10 -17.29
N ASN A 44 -3.65 1.61 -16.13
CA ASN A 44 -4.48 0.42 -16.02
C ASN A 44 -5.93 0.79 -15.70
N SER A 45 -6.87 -0.10 -16.03
CA SER A 45 -8.24 0.08 -15.61
C SER A 45 -8.34 0.02 -14.09
N ARG A 46 -9.36 0.64 -13.54
CA ARG A 46 -9.60 0.60 -12.09
C ARG A 46 -9.80 -0.85 -11.62
N GLU A 47 -10.50 -1.66 -12.39
CA GLU A 47 -10.73 -3.06 -12.06
C GLU A 47 -9.42 -3.83 -11.94
N HIS A 48 -8.49 -3.60 -12.85
CA HIS A 48 -7.18 -4.23 -12.82
C HIS A 48 -6.37 -3.81 -11.59
N GLN A 49 -6.41 -2.51 -11.25
CA GLN A 49 -5.74 -1.99 -10.05
C GLN A 49 -6.32 -2.60 -8.79
N GLU A 50 -7.64 -2.70 -8.71
CA GLU A 50 -8.32 -3.30 -7.56
C GLU A 50 -7.92 -4.76 -7.38
N LYS A 51 -7.85 -5.50 -8.48
CA LYS A 51 -7.44 -6.90 -8.46
C LYS A 51 -6.01 -7.07 -7.99
N MET A 52 -5.09 -6.26 -8.51
CA MET A 52 -3.67 -6.33 -8.12
C MET A 52 -3.49 -6.03 -6.63
N LEU A 53 -4.18 -5.03 -6.12
CA LEU A 53 -4.09 -4.69 -4.70
C LEU A 53 -4.67 -5.79 -3.83
N ALA A 54 -5.82 -6.35 -4.22
CA ALA A 54 -6.43 -7.45 -3.48
C ALA A 54 -5.49 -8.64 -3.38
N GLU A 55 -4.86 -9.03 -4.49
CA GLU A 55 -3.90 -10.14 -4.52
C GLU A 55 -2.68 -9.85 -3.65
N ALA A 56 -2.17 -8.62 -3.68
CA ALA A 56 -1.03 -8.22 -2.87
C ALA A 56 -1.36 -8.26 -1.38
N LEU A 57 -2.53 -7.77 -0.98
CA LEU A 57 -2.96 -7.78 0.42
C LEU A 57 -3.11 -9.21 0.93
N VAL A 58 -3.73 -10.09 0.15
CA VAL A 58 -3.88 -11.51 0.53
C VAL A 58 -2.51 -12.15 0.70
N ALA A 59 -1.60 -11.92 -0.25
CA ALA A 59 -0.26 -12.51 -0.19
C ALA A 59 0.50 -12.05 1.05
N VAL A 60 0.44 -10.77 1.39
CA VAL A 60 1.12 -10.21 2.57
C VAL A 60 0.51 -10.77 3.86
N ILE A 61 -0.81 -10.79 3.96
CA ILE A 61 -1.50 -11.29 5.14
C ILE A 61 -1.21 -12.78 5.36
N ASP A 62 -1.15 -13.57 4.29
CA ASP A 62 -0.80 -15.00 4.38
C ASP A 62 0.63 -15.23 4.84
N ARG A 63 1.52 -14.29 4.58
CA ARG A 63 2.96 -14.40 4.84
C ARG A 63 3.47 -13.51 5.97
N LEU A 64 2.59 -13.05 6.86
CA LEU A 64 2.97 -12.13 7.95
C LEU A 64 4.04 -12.68 8.88
N GLU A 65 4.19 -13.99 8.97
CA GLU A 65 5.18 -14.64 9.82
C GLU A 65 6.48 -14.98 9.08
N ASP A 66 6.51 -14.76 7.78
CA ASP A 66 7.68 -15.03 6.95
C ASP A 66 8.47 -13.73 6.71
N ALA A 67 9.30 -13.38 7.67
CA ALA A 67 10.05 -12.12 7.66
C ALA A 67 10.94 -11.96 6.42
N SER A 68 11.62 -13.02 6.00
CA SER A 68 12.50 -12.97 4.83
C SER A 68 11.73 -12.70 3.55
N TRP A 69 10.62 -13.38 3.39
CA TRP A 69 9.76 -13.19 2.22
C TRP A 69 9.19 -11.77 2.18
N LEU A 70 8.69 -11.28 3.33
CA LEU A 70 8.14 -9.94 3.43
C LEU A 70 9.18 -8.87 3.08
N GLU A 71 10.38 -8.99 3.66
CA GLU A 71 11.44 -8.03 3.40
C GLU A 71 11.78 -7.98 1.91
N GLU A 72 12.05 -9.13 1.31
CA GLU A 72 12.40 -9.22 -0.10
C GLU A 72 11.28 -8.71 -1.00
N LYS A 73 10.06 -9.16 -0.75
CA LYS A 73 8.90 -8.81 -1.58
C LYS A 73 8.54 -7.33 -1.48
N LEU A 74 8.50 -6.80 -0.26
CA LEU A 74 8.11 -5.42 -0.04
C LEU A 74 9.18 -4.43 -0.49
N MET A 75 10.44 -4.78 -0.34
CA MET A 75 11.54 -3.96 -0.88
C MET A 75 11.45 -3.89 -2.41
N ALA A 76 11.19 -5.02 -3.07
CA ALA A 76 11.03 -5.05 -4.52
C ALA A 76 9.82 -4.21 -4.97
N MET A 77 8.72 -4.29 -4.23
CA MET A 77 7.54 -3.47 -4.52
C MET A 77 7.82 -1.98 -4.35
N GLY A 78 8.57 -1.62 -3.32
CA GLY A 78 8.95 -0.23 -3.09
C GLY A 78 9.81 0.33 -4.22
N ALA A 79 10.75 -0.47 -4.72
CA ALA A 79 11.57 -0.09 -5.86
C ALA A 79 10.72 0.23 -7.10
N LYS A 80 9.71 -0.60 -7.37
CA LYS A 80 8.78 -0.36 -8.49
C LYS A 80 7.96 0.90 -8.28
N HIS A 81 7.52 1.16 -7.05
CA HIS A 81 6.69 2.33 -6.76
C HIS A 81 7.45 3.64 -6.99
N VAL A 82 8.76 3.65 -6.81
CA VAL A 82 9.57 4.82 -7.19
C VAL A 82 9.40 5.12 -8.68
N ASP A 83 9.47 4.10 -9.50
CA ASP A 83 9.33 4.25 -10.95
C ASP A 83 7.93 4.73 -11.34
N TYR A 84 6.93 4.49 -10.49
CA TYR A 84 5.57 4.97 -10.70
C TYR A 84 5.33 6.40 -10.20
N GLY A 85 6.32 7.02 -9.57
CA GLY A 85 6.21 8.38 -9.04
C GLY A 85 5.69 8.49 -7.62
N VAL A 86 5.67 7.37 -6.88
CA VAL A 86 5.23 7.37 -5.48
C VAL A 86 6.30 8.02 -4.60
N THR A 87 5.88 8.95 -3.76
CA THR A 87 6.76 9.63 -2.79
C THR A 87 6.49 9.13 -1.38
N ASP A 88 7.40 9.42 -0.45
CA ASP A 88 7.28 8.97 0.95
C ASP A 88 5.98 9.46 1.60
N GLU A 89 5.55 10.66 1.30
CA GLU A 89 4.34 11.24 1.91
C GLU A 89 3.05 10.56 1.46
N MET A 90 3.09 9.79 0.38
CA MET A 90 1.92 9.08 -0.12
C MET A 90 1.60 7.82 0.68
N TYR A 91 2.58 7.23 1.37
CA TYR A 91 2.36 6.01 2.15
C TYR A 91 1.35 6.21 3.29
N PRO A 92 1.42 7.30 4.09
CA PRO A 92 0.38 7.55 5.09
C PRO A 92 -1.01 7.73 4.49
N TRP A 93 -1.12 8.28 3.29
CA TRP A 93 -2.41 8.47 2.63
C TRP A 93 -3.06 7.14 2.28
N VAL A 94 -2.27 6.20 1.79
CA VAL A 94 -2.75 4.85 1.48
C VAL A 94 -3.18 4.14 2.76
N ALA A 95 -2.38 4.24 3.82
CA ALA A 95 -2.72 3.65 5.12
C ALA A 95 -4.03 4.21 5.66
N ASP A 96 -4.21 5.52 5.60
CA ASP A 96 -5.44 6.16 6.04
C ASP A 96 -6.65 5.67 5.26
N ALA A 97 -6.55 5.62 3.94
CA ALA A 97 -7.65 5.18 3.08
C ALA A 97 -8.00 3.72 3.32
N LEU A 98 -7.01 2.85 3.49
CA LEU A 98 -7.23 1.42 3.70
C LEU A 98 -7.87 1.15 5.06
N ILE A 99 -7.34 1.77 6.12
CA ILE A 99 -7.90 1.63 7.47
C ILE A 99 -9.34 2.15 7.50
N SER A 100 -9.59 3.28 6.85
CA SER A 100 -10.94 3.85 6.77
C SER A 100 -11.90 2.91 6.05
N ALA A 101 -11.46 2.30 4.95
CA ALA A 101 -12.29 1.36 4.20
C ALA A 101 -12.66 0.14 5.06
N MET A 102 -11.68 -0.42 5.76
CA MET A 102 -11.91 -1.56 6.63
C MET A 102 -12.81 -1.21 7.82
N ALA A 103 -12.58 -0.06 8.43
CA ALA A 103 -13.39 0.40 9.56
C ALA A 103 -14.86 0.61 9.15
N GLU A 104 -15.10 1.15 7.98
CA GLU A 104 -16.47 1.33 7.47
C GLU A 104 -17.17 -0.01 7.29
N VAL A 105 -16.48 -1.00 6.76
CA VAL A 105 -17.03 -2.33 6.52
C VAL A 105 -17.30 -3.07 7.83
N ALA A 106 -16.33 -3.03 8.75
CA ALA A 106 -16.43 -3.73 10.03
C ALA A 106 -17.42 -3.06 11.00
N GLY A 107 -17.60 -1.74 10.87
CA GLY A 107 -18.54 -1.01 11.71
C GLY A 107 -18.30 -1.21 13.20
N ALA A 108 -19.30 -1.73 13.90
CA ALA A 108 -19.23 -1.93 15.35
C ALA A 108 -18.16 -2.95 15.77
N ASP A 109 -17.73 -3.79 14.86
CA ASP A 109 -16.68 -4.80 15.13
C ASP A 109 -15.27 -4.23 14.99
N TRP A 110 -15.13 -2.96 14.61
CA TRP A 110 -13.84 -2.30 14.53
C TRP A 110 -13.54 -1.59 15.85
N SER A 111 -12.44 -1.98 16.48
CA SER A 111 -12.03 -1.43 17.77
C SER A 111 -10.75 -0.60 17.65
N PRO A 112 -10.38 0.18 18.68
CA PRO A 112 -9.07 0.83 18.71
C PRO A 112 -7.89 -0.15 18.55
N ALA A 113 -8.04 -1.38 19.03
CA ALA A 113 -7.02 -2.42 18.87
C ALA A 113 -6.83 -2.79 17.41
N HIS A 114 -7.91 -2.88 16.63
CA HIS A 114 -7.83 -3.14 15.20
C HIS A 114 -7.12 -1.99 14.48
N ARG A 115 -7.49 -0.76 14.78
CA ARG A 115 -6.85 0.42 14.19
C ARG A 115 -5.36 0.43 14.48
N GLN A 116 -4.96 0.14 15.72
CA GLN A 116 -3.56 0.13 16.10
C GLN A 116 -2.80 -0.98 15.40
N ALA A 117 -3.37 -2.18 15.35
CA ALA A 117 -2.73 -3.32 14.67
C ALA A 117 -2.49 -3.03 13.19
N TRP A 118 -3.48 -2.48 12.51
CA TRP A 118 -3.34 -2.15 11.09
C TRP A 118 -2.42 -0.96 10.86
N SER A 119 -2.44 0.03 11.74
CA SER A 119 -1.53 1.16 11.66
C SER A 119 -0.07 0.68 11.79
N ASP A 120 0.20 -0.21 12.74
CA ASP A 120 1.53 -0.78 12.95
C ASP A 120 1.96 -1.63 11.74
N ALA A 121 1.06 -2.45 11.22
CA ALA A 121 1.36 -3.32 10.06
C ALA A 121 1.64 -2.49 8.80
N LEU A 122 0.79 -1.53 8.51
CA LEU A 122 0.96 -0.69 7.33
C LEU A 122 2.20 0.21 7.45
N GLY A 123 2.53 0.65 8.67
CA GLY A 123 3.75 1.38 8.95
C GLY A 123 4.99 0.53 8.68
N ALA A 124 4.98 -0.74 9.09
CA ALA A 124 6.08 -1.67 8.84
C ALA A 124 6.22 -1.95 7.34
N ILE A 125 5.11 -2.16 6.65
CA ILE A 125 5.09 -2.37 5.20
C ILE A 125 5.67 -1.14 4.49
N ALA A 126 5.21 0.05 4.85
CA ALA A 126 5.70 1.30 4.27
C ALA A 126 7.21 1.47 4.49
N SER A 127 7.71 1.14 5.68
CA SER A 127 9.13 1.24 5.99
C SER A 127 9.98 0.34 5.09
N LEU A 128 9.53 -0.90 4.86
CA LEU A 128 10.24 -1.82 3.97
C LEU A 128 10.19 -1.36 2.52
N MET A 129 9.05 -0.88 2.07
CA MET A 129 8.91 -0.36 0.72
C MET A 129 9.78 0.89 0.51
N GLN A 130 9.79 1.80 1.46
CA GLN A 130 10.60 3.01 1.41
C GLN A 130 12.10 2.67 1.42
N ARG A 131 12.49 1.65 2.19
CA ARG A 131 13.87 1.16 2.19
C ARG A 131 14.25 0.61 0.82
N GLY A 132 13.39 -0.19 0.22
CA GLY A 132 13.60 -0.70 -1.14
C GLY A 132 13.68 0.41 -2.18
N ALA A 133 12.86 1.44 -2.02
CA ALA A 133 12.86 2.61 -2.87
C ALA A 133 14.20 3.35 -2.78
N ARG A 134 14.73 3.55 -1.58
CA ARG A 134 16.00 4.22 -1.38
C ARG A 134 17.17 3.43 -1.95
N GLU A 135 17.19 2.12 -1.73
CA GLU A 135 18.26 1.26 -2.26
C GLU A 135 18.21 1.19 -3.79
N HIS A 136 17.01 1.18 -4.37
CA HIS A 136 16.82 1.21 -5.81
C HIS A 136 17.37 2.52 -6.40
N GLY A 137 17.05 3.65 -5.78
CA GLY A 137 17.55 4.96 -6.19
C GLY A 137 19.08 5.05 -6.05
N ALA A 138 19.62 4.55 -4.95
CA ALA A 138 21.06 4.56 -4.71
C ALA A 138 21.81 3.63 -5.65
N GLY A 139 21.17 2.53 -6.10
CA GLY A 139 21.76 1.57 -7.01
C GLY A 139 21.83 2.02 -8.47
N ARG A 140 21.20 3.15 -8.80
CA ARG A 140 21.19 3.71 -10.15
C ARG A 140 22.07 4.95 -10.21
N PRO A 141 23.20 4.92 -10.93
CA PRO A 141 24.10 6.08 -11.02
C PRO A 141 23.40 7.35 -11.49
N ASP A 142 22.39 7.22 -12.34
CA ASP A 142 21.67 8.34 -12.93
C ASP A 142 20.40 8.72 -12.20
N ALA A 143 20.09 8.07 -11.07
CA ALA A 143 18.85 8.32 -10.35
C ALA A 143 18.69 9.76 -9.90
N ALA A 144 19.75 10.38 -9.39
CA ALA A 144 19.71 11.78 -8.94
C ALA A 144 19.47 12.73 -10.11
N ARG A 145 20.07 12.44 -11.26
CA ARG A 145 19.89 13.24 -12.48
C ARG A 145 18.49 13.04 -13.04
N ALA A 146 18.01 11.81 -13.07
CA ALA A 146 16.66 11.48 -13.50
C ALA A 146 15.62 12.16 -12.61
N ALA A 147 15.83 12.17 -11.29
CA ALA A 147 14.95 12.83 -10.36
C ALA A 147 14.89 14.35 -10.59
N GLY A 148 16.03 14.96 -10.90
CA GLY A 148 16.09 16.37 -11.24
C GLY A 148 15.31 16.71 -12.51
N HIS A 149 15.35 15.84 -13.49
CA HIS A 149 14.58 16.00 -14.73
C HIS A 149 13.11 15.68 -14.54
N ALA A 150 12.82 14.69 -13.72
CA ALA A 150 11.45 14.27 -13.45
C ALA A 150 10.63 15.32 -12.68
N ALA A 151 11.28 16.29 -12.11
CA ALA A 151 10.60 17.42 -11.49
C ALA A 151 9.69 18.16 -12.48
N GLY A 152 9.83 17.87 -13.76
CA GLY A 152 8.95 18.38 -14.80
C GLY A 152 7.63 17.67 -14.95
N GLY A 153 7.31 16.73 -14.09
CA GLY A 153 5.96 16.16 -14.05
C GLY A 153 5.66 14.99 -14.95
N VAL A 154 6.68 14.30 -15.42
CA VAL A 154 6.41 13.04 -16.13
C VAL A 154 6.03 11.99 -15.12
N ILE A 155 4.78 11.62 -15.15
CA ILE A 155 4.26 10.60 -14.26
C ILE A 155 4.45 9.25 -14.92
N PRO A 156 5.19 8.33 -14.29
CA PRO A 156 5.35 7.01 -14.85
C PRO A 156 4.03 6.25 -14.84
N PRO A 157 3.94 5.22 -15.64
CA PRO A 157 2.73 4.43 -15.74
C PRO A 157 2.40 3.72 -14.43
N SER A 158 1.12 3.56 -14.21
CA SER A 158 0.62 2.79 -13.09
C SER A 158 1.06 1.32 -13.19
N PRO A 159 1.17 0.65 -12.05
CA PRO A 159 1.50 -0.77 -12.03
C PRO A 159 0.47 -1.62 -12.73
#